data_c0b3a7c564a162c3987e5a46c6bd1548
#
_entry.id   c0b3a7c564a162c3987e5a46c6bd1548
#
_cell.length_a   1.000
_cell.length_b   1.000
_cell.length_c   1.000
_cell.angle_alpha   90.00
_cell.angle_beta   90.00
_cell.angle_gamma   90.00
#
_symmetry.space_group_name_H-M   'P 1'
#
loop_
_entity.id
_entity.type
_entity.pdbx_description
1 polymer ?
#
loop_
_entity_poly.entity_id
_entity_poly.type
_entity_poly.pdbx_seq_one_letter_code
_entity_poly.pdbx_strand_id
1 'polypeptide(L)'
;MPKNSEPIFELLLKNGHVIDPANNKDEILDVAISGSVIAAVEKNIPITKALRIVDAKKLIITPGLIDLHAHFWGYFAKVTPDELCLSTGVTTAVDAGGSGHLTFDNFNQNVISKSVVRIFAFLNISGLGMTGEPEQDLEGMSIQLSSEKIKQRPDVIIGVKVAHYEGPGWEPLDRAVATAKETNTFVMVDQNPIASRPMGKMMLDHMQPGDVVTHCYGMMKPMTTPDDKIHPYFFEARNRGIQFDVGHGAGSFSWRIAQAAMNQGFPPDTISTDLHSSSYLRNQATMPETMSKMLICGASLRDVVEMSTWQPAKQIGHLELGTLSVGAIADVSVFNLSDGKFGFTDNGLSGNRVRQASQRLDPEITIKSGEVMWDRNGRTRMDWKHTPPHDGRVP
;
A
#
# COMPACT_ATOMS: atom_id res chain seq x y z
N MET A 1 -47.41 19.93 1.74
CA MET A 1 -46.46 18.91 1.25
C MET A 1 -45.08 19.35 1.68
N PRO A 2 -44.30 18.53 2.35
CA PRO A 2 -42.91 18.91 2.66
C PRO A 2 -42.17 19.11 1.31
N LYS A 3 -41.46 20.25 1.20
CA LYS A 3 -40.55 20.47 0.05
C LYS A 3 -39.57 19.30 0.06
N ASN A 4 -39.54 18.47 -0.98
CA ASN A 4 -38.47 17.53 -1.22
C ASN A 4 -37.19 18.36 -1.21
N SER A 5 -36.38 18.24 -0.16
CA SER A 5 -35.04 18.81 -0.15
C SER A 5 -34.27 18.10 -1.27
N GLU A 6 -33.66 18.90 -2.14
CA GLU A 6 -32.79 18.34 -3.19
C GLU A 6 -31.73 17.40 -2.55
N PRO A 7 -31.36 16.33 -3.23
CA PRO A 7 -30.32 15.44 -2.74
C PRO A 7 -29.02 16.23 -2.58
N ILE A 8 -28.37 16.03 -1.42
CA ILE A 8 -27.14 16.76 -1.05
C ILE A 8 -25.89 15.89 -1.19
N PHE A 9 -26.08 14.57 -1.38
CA PHE A 9 -25.00 13.61 -1.56
C PHE A 9 -25.08 12.98 -2.95
N GLU A 10 -23.94 12.82 -3.60
CA GLU A 10 -23.89 12.16 -4.92
C GLU A 10 -23.93 10.65 -4.79
N LEU A 11 -23.32 10.11 -3.74
CA LEU A 11 -23.26 8.68 -3.47
C LEU A 11 -23.44 8.42 -1.98
N LEU A 12 -24.23 7.40 -1.65
CA LEU A 12 -24.45 6.92 -0.30
C LEU A 12 -24.23 5.41 -0.23
N LEU A 13 -23.22 5.00 0.51
CA LEU A 13 -22.97 3.60 0.87
C LEU A 13 -23.74 3.32 2.16
N LYS A 14 -24.79 2.47 2.08
CA LYS A 14 -25.71 2.17 3.19
C LYS A 14 -25.37 0.89 3.91
N ASN A 15 -25.47 0.91 5.25
CA ASN A 15 -25.43 -0.28 6.10
C ASN A 15 -24.12 -1.08 6.03
N GLY A 16 -23.00 -0.47 5.64
CA GLY A 16 -21.72 -1.13 5.56
C GLY A 16 -21.03 -1.28 6.93
N HIS A 17 -20.20 -2.27 7.08
CA HIS A 17 -19.29 -2.39 8.21
C HIS A 17 -18.11 -1.44 7.99
N VAL A 18 -18.15 -0.27 8.56
CA VAL A 18 -17.11 0.76 8.42
C VAL A 18 -15.98 0.47 9.39
N ILE A 19 -14.78 0.30 8.83
CA ILE A 19 -13.53 0.19 9.59
C ILE A 19 -12.65 1.37 9.20
N ASP A 20 -12.54 2.34 10.10
CA ASP A 20 -11.69 3.53 9.96
C ASP A 20 -10.86 3.70 11.23
N PRO A 21 -9.66 3.14 11.27
CA PRO A 21 -8.79 3.18 12.44
C PRO A 21 -8.40 4.59 12.86
N ALA A 22 -8.24 5.51 11.91
CA ALA A 22 -7.93 6.92 12.19
C ALA A 22 -8.97 7.59 13.08
N ASN A 23 -10.25 7.23 12.92
CA ASN A 23 -11.38 7.74 13.70
C ASN A 23 -11.91 6.75 14.74
N ASN A 24 -11.18 5.67 15.01
CA ASN A 24 -11.59 4.61 15.92
C ASN A 24 -12.99 4.04 15.62
N LYS A 25 -13.32 3.89 14.33
CA LYS A 25 -14.59 3.31 13.88
C LYS A 25 -14.41 1.84 13.54
N ASP A 26 -15.33 1.01 14.00
CA ASP A 26 -15.44 -0.42 13.71
C ASP A 26 -16.90 -0.83 13.99
N GLU A 27 -17.82 -0.35 13.15
CA GLU A 27 -19.26 -0.53 13.36
C GLU A 27 -20.06 -0.37 12.06
N ILE A 28 -21.35 -0.71 12.09
CA ILE A 28 -22.25 -0.53 10.96
C ILE A 28 -22.66 0.94 10.84
N LEU A 29 -22.21 1.58 9.74
CA LEU A 29 -22.48 2.98 9.43
C LEU A 29 -22.83 3.15 7.94
N ASP A 30 -23.32 4.33 7.63
CA ASP A 30 -23.48 4.83 6.28
C ASP A 30 -22.35 5.81 5.95
N VAL A 31 -21.86 5.79 4.73
CA VAL A 31 -20.86 6.73 4.23
C VAL A 31 -21.45 7.51 3.07
N ALA A 32 -21.54 8.83 3.22
CA ALA A 32 -22.03 9.73 2.19
C ALA A 32 -20.87 10.51 1.55
N ILE A 33 -20.92 10.65 0.23
CA ILE A 33 -19.91 11.32 -0.57
C ILE A 33 -20.58 12.46 -1.34
N SER A 34 -19.92 13.63 -1.38
CA SER A 34 -20.32 14.78 -2.18
C SER A 34 -19.12 15.38 -2.88
N GLY A 35 -19.14 15.41 -4.21
CA GLY A 35 -17.97 15.75 -4.99
C GLY A 35 -16.80 14.82 -4.64
N SER A 36 -15.66 15.41 -4.36
CA SER A 36 -14.43 14.67 -4.06
C SER A 36 -14.19 14.39 -2.56
N VAL A 37 -15.17 14.64 -1.67
CA VAL A 37 -14.97 14.56 -0.23
C VAL A 37 -15.97 13.63 0.46
N ILE A 38 -15.56 13.10 1.61
CA ILE A 38 -16.45 12.43 2.57
C ILE A 38 -17.35 13.49 3.19
N ALA A 39 -18.66 13.37 2.96
CA ALA A 39 -19.64 14.35 3.43
C ALA A 39 -20.23 13.99 4.79
N ALA A 40 -20.43 12.70 5.08
CA ALA A 40 -20.91 12.21 6.37
C ALA A 40 -20.55 10.74 6.58
N VAL A 41 -20.32 10.34 7.85
CA VAL A 41 -20.15 8.96 8.29
C VAL A 41 -20.97 8.76 9.55
N GLU A 42 -22.22 8.30 9.39
CA GLU A 42 -23.24 8.32 10.43
C GLU A 42 -24.16 7.09 10.35
N LYS A 43 -24.95 6.85 11.38
CA LYS A 43 -26.04 5.88 11.36
C LYS A 43 -27.28 6.47 10.67
N ASN A 44 -27.94 5.68 9.84
CA ASN A 44 -29.29 5.98 9.31
C ASN A 44 -29.38 7.28 8.49
N ILE A 45 -28.42 7.57 7.60
CA ILE A 45 -28.55 8.67 6.65
C ILE A 45 -29.78 8.41 5.74
N PRO A 46 -30.75 9.34 5.63
CA PRO A 46 -31.93 9.14 4.80
C PRO A 46 -31.56 8.96 3.30
N ILE A 47 -32.11 7.95 2.67
CA ILE A 47 -31.85 7.67 1.25
C ILE A 47 -32.32 8.81 0.32
N THR A 48 -33.31 9.60 0.77
CA THR A 48 -33.82 10.77 0.03
C THR A 48 -32.79 11.90 -0.09
N LYS A 49 -31.69 11.82 0.65
CA LYS A 49 -30.59 12.80 0.59
C LYS A 49 -29.51 12.45 -0.42
N ALA A 50 -29.60 11.32 -1.12
CA ALA A 50 -28.57 10.90 -2.06
C ALA A 50 -29.13 10.65 -3.47
N LEU A 51 -28.34 10.98 -4.49
CA LEU A 51 -28.65 10.69 -5.89
C LEU A 51 -28.48 9.20 -6.21
N ARG A 52 -27.40 8.60 -5.71
CA ARG A 52 -27.09 7.17 -5.90
C ARG A 52 -26.95 6.50 -4.54
N ILE A 53 -27.50 5.31 -4.43
CA ILE A 53 -27.49 4.54 -3.18
C ILE A 53 -26.92 3.16 -3.49
N VAL A 54 -25.96 2.72 -2.68
CA VAL A 54 -25.42 1.37 -2.71
C VAL A 54 -25.76 0.70 -1.39
N ASP A 55 -26.44 -0.44 -1.44
CA ASP A 55 -26.59 -1.29 -0.27
C ASP A 55 -25.27 -2.02 -0.02
N ALA A 56 -24.53 -1.57 0.99
CA ALA A 56 -23.27 -2.14 1.44
C ALA A 56 -23.44 -3.13 2.58
N LYS A 57 -24.64 -3.63 2.82
CA LYS A 57 -24.90 -4.64 3.84
C LYS A 57 -24.01 -5.85 3.65
N LYS A 58 -23.34 -6.29 4.72
CA LYS A 58 -22.33 -7.34 4.75
C LYS A 58 -21.01 -7.02 4.03
N LEU A 59 -20.85 -5.82 3.50
CA LEU A 59 -19.58 -5.37 2.95
C LEU A 59 -18.81 -4.57 4.01
N ILE A 60 -17.49 -4.58 3.86
CA ILE A 60 -16.55 -3.83 4.67
C ILE A 60 -16.21 -2.55 3.90
N ILE A 61 -16.38 -1.39 4.53
CA ILE A 61 -16.02 -0.09 3.98
C ILE A 61 -14.81 0.42 4.74
N THR A 62 -13.75 0.75 4.02
CA THR A 62 -12.49 1.28 4.58
C THR A 62 -12.10 2.58 3.87
N PRO A 63 -11.19 3.39 4.43
CA PRO A 63 -10.44 4.34 3.62
C PRO A 63 -9.80 3.65 2.43
N GLY A 64 -9.51 4.39 1.36
CA GLY A 64 -8.77 3.88 0.23
C GLY A 64 -7.42 3.29 0.66
N LEU A 65 -7.09 2.11 0.15
CA LEU A 65 -5.83 1.45 0.51
C LEU A 65 -4.62 2.24 0.00
N ILE A 66 -3.54 2.20 0.79
CA ILE A 66 -2.25 2.79 0.46
C ILE A 66 -1.21 1.68 0.37
N ASP A 67 -0.71 1.42 -0.84
CA ASP A 67 0.36 0.47 -1.09
C ASP A 67 1.71 1.18 -1.00
N LEU A 68 2.45 0.96 0.08
CA LEU A 68 3.72 1.66 0.34
C LEU A 68 4.88 1.16 -0.53
N HIS A 69 4.72 0.06 -1.26
CA HIS A 69 5.79 -0.57 -2.05
C HIS A 69 5.25 -1.18 -3.34
N ALA A 70 5.45 -0.48 -4.46
CA ALA A 70 5.11 -0.93 -5.80
C ALA A 70 6.15 -0.45 -6.82
N HIS A 71 6.10 -0.95 -8.06
CA HIS A 71 7.04 -0.60 -9.12
C HIS A 71 6.31 -0.22 -10.42
N PHE A 72 6.35 1.07 -10.75
CA PHE A 72 5.70 1.64 -11.93
C PHE A 72 6.70 2.18 -12.96
N TRP A 73 7.97 2.36 -12.57
CA TRP A 73 9.01 2.94 -13.41
C TRP A 73 10.35 2.19 -13.29
N GLY A 74 11.16 2.23 -14.35
CA GLY A 74 12.55 1.76 -14.36
C GLY A 74 12.71 0.25 -14.22
N TYR A 75 12.11 -0.34 -13.22
CA TYR A 75 12.18 -1.77 -12.94
C TYR A 75 11.71 -2.60 -14.14
N PHE A 76 12.47 -3.63 -14.49
CA PHE A 76 12.19 -4.45 -15.68
C PHE A 76 10.83 -5.16 -15.65
N ALA A 77 10.31 -5.41 -14.46
CA ALA A 77 9.04 -6.10 -14.21
C ALA A 77 7.90 -5.14 -13.79
N LYS A 78 7.99 -3.85 -14.15
CA LYS A 78 6.98 -2.83 -13.84
C LYS A 78 5.58 -3.18 -14.35
N VAL A 79 4.58 -2.60 -13.71
CA VAL A 79 3.16 -2.74 -14.04
C VAL A 79 2.51 -1.38 -14.33
N THR A 80 1.33 -1.41 -14.95
CA THR A 80 0.48 -0.23 -15.12
C THR A 80 -0.27 0.05 -13.81
N PRO A 81 -0.17 1.27 -13.24
CA PRO A 81 -0.73 1.55 -11.92
C PRO A 81 -2.25 1.49 -11.86
N ASP A 82 -2.95 2.16 -12.79
CA ASP A 82 -4.39 2.37 -12.65
C ASP A 82 -5.19 1.07 -12.68
N GLU A 83 -4.90 0.16 -13.61
CA GLU A 83 -5.63 -1.09 -13.77
C GLU A 83 -5.46 -2.01 -12.55
N LEU A 84 -4.23 -2.16 -12.05
CA LEU A 84 -3.96 -3.09 -10.96
C LEU A 84 -4.28 -2.51 -9.58
N CYS A 85 -4.02 -1.22 -9.36
CA CYS A 85 -4.31 -0.59 -8.08
C CYS A 85 -5.83 -0.41 -7.88
N LEU A 86 -6.52 0.23 -8.84
CA LEU A 86 -7.94 0.54 -8.68
C LEU A 86 -8.82 -0.72 -8.64
N SER A 87 -8.46 -1.78 -9.37
CA SER A 87 -9.20 -3.04 -9.31
C SER A 87 -9.02 -3.81 -7.99
N THR A 88 -8.10 -3.38 -7.14
CA THR A 88 -7.77 -4.04 -5.86
C THR A 88 -8.01 -3.18 -4.62
N GLY A 89 -8.64 -2.01 -4.78
CA GLY A 89 -8.95 -1.11 -3.66
C GLY A 89 -7.84 -0.11 -3.33
N VAL A 90 -6.73 -0.11 -4.08
CA VAL A 90 -5.62 0.82 -3.86
C VAL A 90 -5.91 2.14 -4.54
N THR A 91 -5.99 3.22 -3.78
CA THR A 91 -6.22 4.59 -4.29
C THR A 91 -4.97 5.43 -4.26
N THR A 92 -3.98 5.01 -3.47
CA THR A 92 -2.67 5.65 -3.35
C THR A 92 -1.60 4.56 -3.33
N ALA A 93 -0.53 4.76 -4.08
CA ALA A 93 0.59 3.84 -4.12
C ALA A 93 1.93 4.59 -4.12
N VAL A 94 2.98 3.94 -3.69
CA VAL A 94 4.33 4.51 -3.66
C VAL A 94 5.24 3.68 -4.55
N ASP A 95 5.83 4.31 -5.57
CA ASP A 95 6.90 3.68 -6.35
C ASP A 95 8.16 3.56 -5.48
N ALA A 96 8.63 2.35 -5.29
CA ALA A 96 9.72 2.06 -4.37
C ALA A 96 11.11 2.17 -5.03
N GLY A 97 11.42 3.33 -5.60
CA GLY A 97 12.74 3.66 -6.10
C GLY A 97 13.00 3.19 -7.53
N GLY A 98 11.95 3.05 -8.34
CA GLY A 98 12.11 2.82 -9.77
C GLY A 98 12.94 3.91 -10.44
N SER A 99 12.85 5.17 -9.98
CA SER A 99 13.63 6.30 -10.48
C SER A 99 14.65 6.82 -9.46
N GLY A 100 15.77 7.35 -9.96
CA GLY A 100 16.72 8.17 -9.22
C GLY A 100 16.71 9.61 -9.72
N HIS A 101 17.63 10.46 -9.22
CA HIS A 101 17.65 11.89 -9.53
C HIS A 101 17.80 12.20 -11.03
N LEU A 102 18.38 11.32 -11.82
CA LEU A 102 18.54 11.46 -13.27
C LEU A 102 17.28 11.10 -14.08
N THR A 103 16.41 10.24 -13.54
CA THR A 103 15.29 9.65 -14.29
C THR A 103 13.92 10.05 -13.76
N PHE A 104 13.86 10.72 -12.60
CA PHE A 104 12.61 11.07 -11.93
C PHE A 104 11.69 11.95 -12.79
N ASP A 105 12.23 12.94 -13.50
CA ASP A 105 11.41 13.84 -14.32
C ASP A 105 10.68 13.09 -15.44
N ASN A 106 11.33 12.11 -16.05
CA ASN A 106 10.71 11.22 -17.03
C ASN A 106 9.62 10.34 -16.39
N PHE A 107 9.86 9.81 -15.20
CA PHE A 107 8.85 9.06 -14.45
C PHE A 107 7.63 9.93 -14.14
N ASN A 108 7.87 11.12 -13.60
CA ASN A 108 6.81 12.07 -13.30
C ASN A 108 5.97 12.43 -14.55
N GLN A 109 6.62 12.75 -15.66
CA GLN A 109 5.95 13.16 -16.89
C GLN A 109 5.15 12.02 -17.54
N ASN A 110 5.67 10.79 -17.51
CA ASN A 110 5.12 9.70 -18.29
C ASN A 110 4.19 8.76 -17.50
N VAL A 111 4.28 8.77 -16.17
CA VAL A 111 3.46 7.89 -15.32
C VAL A 111 2.71 8.69 -14.26
N ILE A 112 3.42 9.36 -13.33
CA ILE A 112 2.78 9.98 -12.16
C ILE A 112 1.69 10.97 -12.56
N SER A 113 2.02 11.92 -13.45
CA SER A 113 1.09 12.98 -13.88
C SER A 113 -0.06 12.50 -14.76
N LYS A 114 -0.03 11.23 -15.21
CA LYS A 114 -1.06 10.64 -16.09
C LYS A 114 -1.93 9.62 -15.38
N SER A 115 -1.54 9.19 -14.18
CA SER A 115 -2.24 8.17 -13.43
C SER A 115 -3.41 8.77 -12.64
N VAL A 116 -4.52 8.05 -12.58
CA VAL A 116 -5.67 8.33 -11.72
C VAL A 116 -5.35 7.96 -10.28
N VAL A 117 -4.63 6.87 -10.08
CA VAL A 117 -4.05 6.50 -8.78
C VAL A 117 -3.09 7.59 -8.33
N ARG A 118 -3.20 8.02 -7.06
CA ARG A 118 -2.21 8.92 -6.47
C ARG A 118 -0.90 8.17 -6.30
N ILE A 119 0.17 8.65 -6.95
CA ILE A 119 1.48 8.03 -6.89
C ILE A 119 2.45 8.96 -6.20
N PHE A 120 3.02 8.49 -5.10
CA PHE A 120 4.23 9.03 -4.50
C PHE A 120 5.43 8.19 -4.91
N ALA A 121 6.63 8.64 -4.59
CA ALA A 121 7.86 7.94 -4.93
C ALA A 121 8.89 8.02 -3.80
N PHE A 122 9.56 6.91 -3.55
CA PHE A 122 10.91 6.92 -3.00
C PHE A 122 11.90 7.22 -4.13
N LEU A 123 12.78 8.17 -3.92
CA LEU A 123 13.88 8.40 -4.86
C LEU A 123 14.98 7.39 -4.60
N ASN A 124 15.38 6.59 -5.57
CA ASN A 124 16.52 5.70 -5.41
C ASN A 124 17.79 6.53 -5.22
N ILE A 125 18.66 6.12 -4.27
CA ILE A 125 19.96 6.76 -4.08
C ILE A 125 20.86 6.62 -5.31
N SER A 126 20.71 5.54 -6.10
CA SER A 126 21.29 5.40 -7.43
C SER A 126 20.64 6.39 -8.39
N GLY A 127 21.45 7.20 -9.06
CA GLY A 127 20.94 8.27 -9.95
C GLY A 127 20.05 7.80 -11.09
N LEU A 128 20.25 6.59 -11.60
CA LEU A 128 19.42 5.99 -12.65
C LEU A 128 18.20 5.25 -12.11
N GLY A 129 18.12 5.02 -10.79
CA GLY A 129 17.05 4.27 -10.17
C GLY A 129 17.29 2.75 -10.21
N MET A 130 16.22 1.99 -9.97
CA MET A 130 16.25 0.52 -9.92
C MET A 130 16.29 -0.07 -11.34
N THR A 131 17.47 -0.12 -11.93
CA THR A 131 17.70 -0.59 -13.30
C THR A 131 18.77 -1.69 -13.39
N GLY A 132 19.14 -2.28 -12.25
CA GLY A 132 20.13 -3.38 -12.17
C GLY A 132 21.54 -2.87 -11.90
N GLU A 133 22.47 -2.99 -12.88
CA GLU A 133 23.89 -2.65 -12.68
C GLU A 133 24.13 -1.25 -12.05
N PRO A 134 23.38 -0.17 -12.37
CA PRO A 134 23.58 1.13 -11.74
C PRO A 134 23.45 1.14 -10.21
N GLU A 135 22.73 0.20 -9.61
CA GLU A 135 22.62 0.07 -8.16
C GLU A 135 23.93 -0.44 -7.50
N GLN A 136 24.90 -0.85 -8.30
CA GLN A 136 26.25 -1.25 -7.85
C GLN A 136 27.27 -0.12 -7.98
N ASP A 137 26.93 0.97 -8.70
CA ASP A 137 27.81 2.10 -8.96
C ASP A 137 27.70 3.16 -7.84
N LEU A 138 28.69 3.20 -6.98
CA LEU A 138 28.76 4.18 -5.91
C LEU A 138 28.97 5.63 -6.39
N GLU A 139 29.58 5.84 -7.56
CA GLU A 139 29.79 7.19 -8.11
C GLU A 139 28.45 7.84 -8.53
N GLY A 140 27.50 7.02 -9.01
CA GLY A 140 26.16 7.46 -9.35
C GLY A 140 25.25 7.76 -8.14
N MET A 141 25.67 7.49 -6.90
CA MET A 141 24.90 7.70 -5.66
C MET A 141 25.24 9.04 -5.02
N SER A 142 24.70 10.13 -5.54
CA SER A 142 25.00 11.50 -5.07
C SER A 142 24.00 11.98 -4.03
N ILE A 143 24.49 12.26 -2.80
CA ILE A 143 23.68 12.90 -1.74
C ILE A 143 23.17 14.26 -2.22
N GLN A 144 24.03 15.10 -2.79
CA GLN A 144 23.65 16.44 -3.24
C GLN A 144 22.55 16.41 -4.29
N LEU A 145 22.74 15.67 -5.39
CA LEU A 145 21.77 15.64 -6.49
C LEU A 145 20.42 15.00 -6.07
N SER A 146 20.47 13.97 -5.23
CA SER A 146 19.28 13.37 -4.67
C SER A 146 18.54 14.33 -3.73
N SER A 147 19.24 15.03 -2.84
CA SER A 147 18.66 16.04 -1.94
C SER A 147 18.04 17.20 -2.73
N GLU A 148 18.71 17.69 -3.77
CA GLU A 148 18.20 18.74 -4.66
C GLU A 148 16.90 18.29 -5.36
N LYS A 149 16.85 17.05 -5.87
CA LYS A 149 15.65 16.51 -6.54
C LYS A 149 14.48 16.36 -5.57
N ILE A 150 14.70 15.88 -4.36
CA ILE A 150 13.66 15.77 -3.31
C ILE A 150 13.12 17.17 -2.96
N LYS A 151 14.01 18.14 -2.73
CA LYS A 151 13.61 19.53 -2.43
C LYS A 151 12.87 20.23 -3.57
N GLN A 152 13.10 19.82 -4.82
CA GLN A 152 12.36 20.32 -5.99
C GLN A 152 10.93 19.73 -6.07
N ARG A 153 10.72 18.51 -5.58
CA ARG A 153 9.44 17.80 -5.69
C ARG A 153 9.00 17.16 -4.37
N PRO A 154 8.90 17.98 -3.30
CA PRO A 154 8.45 17.49 -1.99
C PRO A 154 6.96 17.08 -1.98
N ASP A 155 6.22 17.45 -3.02
CA ASP A 155 4.82 17.07 -3.25
C ASP A 155 4.65 15.61 -3.69
N VAL A 156 5.72 14.97 -4.17
CA VAL A 156 5.67 13.60 -4.73
C VAL A 156 6.73 12.69 -4.12
N ILE A 157 7.95 13.21 -3.88
CA ILE A 157 9.06 12.40 -3.36
C ILE A 157 9.00 12.43 -1.83
N ILE A 158 8.70 11.27 -1.24
CA ILE A 158 8.45 11.14 0.20
C ILE A 158 9.64 10.59 0.98
N GLY A 159 10.64 10.06 0.31
CA GLY A 159 11.80 9.44 0.96
C GLY A 159 12.83 8.92 -0.03
N VAL A 160 13.77 8.16 0.47
CA VAL A 160 14.89 7.59 -0.28
C VAL A 160 14.81 6.08 -0.29
N LYS A 161 15.02 5.44 -1.43
CA LYS A 161 15.18 3.98 -1.55
C LYS A 161 16.64 3.61 -1.63
N VAL A 162 17.03 2.58 -0.93
CA VAL A 162 18.28 1.86 -1.14
C VAL A 162 18.00 0.36 -1.32
N ALA A 163 18.47 -0.21 -2.42
CA ALA A 163 18.18 -1.60 -2.79
C ALA A 163 19.39 -2.28 -3.44
N HIS A 164 19.39 -3.60 -3.42
CA HIS A 164 20.16 -4.55 -4.24
C HIS A 164 21.69 -4.39 -4.28
N TYR A 165 22.29 -3.45 -3.54
CA TYR A 165 23.76 -3.33 -3.51
C TYR A 165 24.41 -4.59 -2.91
N GLU A 166 25.31 -5.22 -3.65
CA GLU A 166 25.97 -6.47 -3.27
C GLU A 166 27.39 -6.27 -2.68
N GLY A 167 27.95 -5.07 -2.80
CA GLY A 167 29.26 -4.76 -2.29
C GLY A 167 29.33 -4.78 -0.75
N PRO A 168 30.54 -4.83 -0.18
CA PRO A 168 30.76 -5.07 1.26
C PRO A 168 30.50 -3.86 2.17
N GLY A 169 30.50 -2.66 1.60
CA GLY A 169 30.41 -1.41 2.39
C GLY A 169 28.98 -0.99 2.71
N TRP A 170 28.88 0.06 3.53
CA TRP A 170 27.61 0.67 3.95
C TRP A 170 27.28 1.94 3.15
N GLU A 171 28.15 2.35 2.25
CA GLU A 171 28.07 3.63 1.53
C GLU A 171 26.69 3.92 0.92
N PRO A 172 26.00 2.98 0.25
CA PRO A 172 24.68 3.28 -0.30
C PRO A 172 23.66 3.62 0.78
N LEU A 173 23.65 2.87 1.88
CA LEU A 173 22.75 3.11 3.00
C LEU A 173 23.10 4.41 3.73
N ASP A 174 24.38 4.63 4.02
CA ASP A 174 24.84 5.84 4.71
C ASP A 174 24.54 7.11 3.89
N ARG A 175 24.70 7.04 2.56
CA ARG A 175 24.34 8.12 1.64
C ARG A 175 22.81 8.35 1.58
N ALA A 176 22.03 7.27 1.55
CA ALA A 176 20.57 7.38 1.60
C ALA A 176 20.10 8.03 2.92
N VAL A 177 20.66 7.62 4.05
CA VAL A 177 20.36 8.20 5.37
C VAL A 177 20.79 9.65 5.45
N ALA A 178 21.97 10.00 4.91
CA ALA A 178 22.42 11.39 4.86
C ALA A 178 21.47 12.26 4.00
N THR A 179 21.04 11.76 2.83
CA THR A 179 20.06 12.42 1.96
C THR A 179 18.73 12.63 2.68
N ALA A 180 18.22 11.58 3.37
CA ALA A 180 16.98 11.66 4.12
C ALA A 180 17.05 12.70 5.26
N LYS A 181 18.17 12.79 5.96
CA LYS A 181 18.41 13.83 6.99
C LYS A 181 18.40 15.24 6.41
N GLU A 182 19.04 15.47 5.26
CA GLU A 182 19.08 16.78 4.61
C GLU A 182 17.71 17.23 4.09
N THR A 183 16.83 16.29 3.79
CA THR A 183 15.52 16.55 3.19
C THR A 183 14.36 16.36 4.16
N ASN A 184 14.66 16.02 5.43
CA ASN A 184 13.66 15.69 6.46
C ASN A 184 12.67 14.62 5.99
N THR A 185 13.19 13.57 5.37
CA THR A 185 12.46 12.39 4.89
C THR A 185 12.96 11.12 5.60
N PHE A 186 12.65 9.95 5.08
CA PHE A 186 13.07 8.67 5.65
C PHE A 186 13.57 7.73 4.55
N VAL A 187 14.19 6.61 4.94
CA VAL A 187 14.74 5.62 4.01
C VAL A 187 13.89 4.36 4.02
N MET A 188 13.56 3.82 2.84
CA MET A 188 13.10 2.44 2.70
C MET A 188 14.28 1.57 2.29
N VAL A 189 14.62 0.59 3.13
CA VAL A 189 15.79 -0.28 2.96
C VAL A 189 15.37 -1.64 2.44
N ASP A 190 15.92 -1.98 1.27
CA ASP A 190 15.75 -3.26 0.61
C ASP A 190 17.09 -3.98 0.34
N GLN A 191 18.11 -3.66 1.08
CA GLN A 191 19.38 -4.37 1.02
C GLN A 191 19.30 -5.71 1.73
N ASN A 192 19.77 -6.76 1.04
CA ASN A 192 19.95 -8.06 1.67
C ASN A 192 21.16 -8.05 2.61
N PRO A 193 21.07 -8.71 3.78
CA PRO A 193 22.23 -8.89 4.65
C PRO A 193 23.26 -9.81 3.99
N ILE A 194 24.53 -9.49 4.21
CA ILE A 194 25.69 -10.32 3.86
C ILE A 194 26.61 -10.39 5.07
N ALA A 195 27.62 -11.24 5.05
CA ALA A 195 28.51 -11.43 6.19
C ALA A 195 29.17 -10.12 6.69
N SER A 196 29.55 -9.22 5.77
CA SER A 196 30.11 -7.90 6.10
C SER A 196 29.06 -6.84 6.46
N ARG A 197 27.79 -7.07 6.13
CA ARG A 197 26.65 -6.19 6.43
C ARG A 197 25.53 -6.98 7.10
N PRO A 198 25.71 -7.43 8.37
CA PRO A 198 24.69 -8.22 9.06
C PRO A 198 23.47 -7.35 9.43
N MET A 199 22.28 -7.97 9.39
CA MET A 199 20.98 -7.32 9.58
C MET A 199 20.89 -6.49 10.86
N GLY A 200 21.39 -7.03 11.98
CA GLY A 200 21.36 -6.31 13.26
C GLY A 200 22.15 -5.01 13.22
N LYS A 201 23.37 -5.01 12.64
CA LYS A 201 24.16 -3.78 12.47
C LYS A 201 23.47 -2.79 11.54
N MET A 202 22.89 -3.26 10.44
CA MET A 202 22.14 -2.41 9.52
C MET A 202 21.10 -1.58 10.28
N MET A 203 20.25 -2.25 11.04
CA MET A 203 19.14 -1.60 11.75
C MET A 203 19.58 -0.78 12.94
N LEU A 204 20.61 -1.22 13.69
CA LEU A 204 20.98 -0.58 14.94
C LEU A 204 22.05 0.51 14.79
N ASP A 205 22.94 0.40 13.81
CA ASP A 205 24.06 1.31 13.67
C ASP A 205 23.89 2.31 12.52
N HIS A 206 23.20 1.94 11.43
CA HIS A 206 23.13 2.73 10.19
C HIS A 206 21.75 3.36 9.93
N MET A 207 20.65 2.76 10.36
CA MET A 207 19.31 3.30 10.15
C MET A 207 18.87 4.29 11.24
N GLN A 208 17.91 5.16 10.94
CA GLN A 208 17.35 6.15 11.85
C GLN A 208 15.90 5.83 12.22
N PRO A 209 15.39 6.32 13.38
CA PRO A 209 13.96 6.24 13.69
C PRO A 209 13.12 6.78 12.54
N GLY A 210 12.09 6.03 12.14
CA GLY A 210 11.23 6.31 11.00
C GLY A 210 11.64 5.63 9.70
N ASP A 211 12.88 5.12 9.59
CA ASP A 211 13.29 4.33 8.44
C ASP A 211 12.53 3.00 8.40
N VAL A 212 12.33 2.47 7.19
CA VAL A 212 11.53 1.28 6.92
C VAL A 212 12.41 0.13 6.42
N VAL A 213 12.32 -1.02 7.06
CA VAL A 213 12.82 -2.30 6.53
C VAL A 213 11.67 -2.97 5.79
N THR A 214 11.72 -3.01 4.47
CA THR A 214 10.75 -3.77 3.68
C THR A 214 11.14 -5.25 3.55
N HIS A 215 10.21 -6.09 3.09
CA HIS A 215 10.40 -7.53 2.99
C HIS A 215 10.65 -8.21 4.34
N CYS A 216 10.02 -7.71 5.42
CA CYS A 216 10.33 -8.16 6.77
C CYS A 216 10.07 -9.67 7.00
N TYR A 217 9.19 -10.29 6.23
CA TYR A 217 8.91 -11.73 6.29
C TYR A 217 9.60 -12.53 5.17
N GLY A 218 10.54 -11.91 4.47
CA GLY A 218 11.30 -12.54 3.42
C GLY A 218 12.41 -13.46 3.93
N MET A 219 12.67 -14.54 3.21
CA MET A 219 13.74 -15.49 3.58
C MET A 219 15.15 -14.89 3.41
N MET A 220 15.31 -13.90 2.53
CA MET A 220 16.58 -13.19 2.35
C MET A 220 16.93 -12.26 3.51
N LYS A 221 15.94 -11.90 4.34
CA LYS A 221 16.10 -11.10 5.56
C LYS A 221 15.58 -11.91 6.75
N PRO A 222 16.26 -12.99 7.14
CA PRO A 222 15.70 -13.93 8.10
C PRO A 222 15.50 -13.24 9.45
N MET A 223 14.24 -12.92 9.74
CA MET A 223 13.83 -12.38 11.04
C MET A 223 13.98 -13.42 12.13
N THR A 224 13.86 -14.70 11.76
CA THR A 224 13.84 -15.82 12.71
C THR A 224 15.09 -16.68 12.61
N THR A 225 15.47 -17.26 13.75
CA THR A 225 16.47 -18.33 13.87
C THR A 225 15.91 -19.65 13.28
N PRO A 226 16.73 -20.70 13.11
CA PRO A 226 16.26 -21.99 12.62
C PRO A 226 15.16 -22.66 13.48
N ASP A 227 15.09 -22.31 14.77
CA ASP A 227 14.04 -22.76 15.71
C ASP A 227 12.87 -21.78 15.84
N ASP A 228 12.65 -20.95 14.82
CA ASP A 228 11.54 -20.00 14.68
C ASP A 228 11.50 -18.90 15.75
N LYS A 229 12.60 -18.59 16.42
CA LYS A 229 12.68 -17.46 17.36
C LYS A 229 13.08 -16.17 16.63
N ILE A 230 12.39 -15.08 16.92
CA ILE A 230 12.78 -13.77 16.40
C ILE A 230 14.13 -13.39 17.01
N HIS A 231 15.05 -12.90 16.17
CA HIS A 231 16.32 -12.35 16.66
C HIS A 231 16.07 -11.11 17.53
N PRO A 232 16.66 -11.02 18.74
CA PRO A 232 16.40 -9.92 19.68
C PRO A 232 16.59 -8.52 19.08
N TYR A 233 17.53 -8.35 18.17
CA TYR A 233 17.81 -7.07 17.53
C TYR A 233 16.64 -6.51 16.69
N PHE A 234 15.66 -7.33 16.30
CA PHE A 234 14.44 -6.83 15.66
C PHE A 234 13.56 -6.06 16.66
N PHE A 235 13.40 -6.59 17.86
CA PHE A 235 12.67 -5.87 18.93
C PHE A 235 13.39 -4.59 19.33
N GLU A 236 14.73 -4.64 19.44
CA GLU A 236 15.55 -3.47 19.72
C GLU A 236 15.41 -2.39 18.63
N ALA A 237 15.49 -2.78 17.35
CA ALA A 237 15.29 -1.89 16.22
C ALA A 237 13.90 -1.25 16.24
N ARG A 238 12.83 -2.02 16.50
CA ARG A 238 11.47 -1.50 16.65
C ARG A 238 11.37 -0.49 17.79
N ASN A 239 11.95 -0.78 18.95
CA ASN A 239 11.98 0.13 20.09
C ASN A 239 12.74 1.44 19.79
N ARG A 240 13.66 1.43 18.84
CA ARG A 240 14.34 2.61 18.30
C ARG A 240 13.52 3.38 17.27
N GLY A 241 12.35 2.86 16.86
CA GLY A 241 11.48 3.49 15.89
C GLY A 241 11.68 3.04 14.44
N ILE A 242 12.44 1.97 14.20
CA ILE A 242 12.51 1.35 12.86
C ILE A 242 11.17 0.68 12.55
N GLN A 243 10.64 0.93 11.36
CA GLN A 243 9.37 0.39 10.87
C GLN A 243 9.61 -0.87 10.02
N PHE A 244 8.64 -1.77 10.04
CA PHE A 244 8.72 -3.04 9.32
C PHE A 244 7.54 -3.19 8.35
N ASP A 245 7.87 -3.31 7.08
CA ASP A 245 6.91 -3.42 5.98
C ASP A 245 6.91 -4.81 5.38
N VAL A 246 5.72 -5.32 5.02
CA VAL A 246 5.59 -6.67 4.44
C VAL A 246 6.31 -6.78 3.11
N GLY A 247 6.09 -5.85 2.18
CA GLY A 247 6.72 -5.89 0.86
C GLY A 247 6.64 -7.28 0.23
N HIS A 248 5.45 -7.80 -0.04
CA HIS A 248 5.20 -9.22 -0.34
C HIS A 248 6.06 -9.79 -1.47
N GLY A 249 6.17 -9.07 -2.59
CA GLY A 249 7.02 -9.38 -3.74
C GLY A 249 6.83 -10.76 -4.39
N ALA A 250 7.80 -11.11 -5.22
CA ALA A 250 7.86 -12.41 -5.88
C ALA A 250 8.72 -13.45 -5.12
N GLY A 251 9.42 -13.04 -4.06
CA GLY A 251 10.33 -13.89 -3.26
C GLY A 251 10.43 -13.51 -1.79
N SER A 252 9.58 -12.61 -1.31
CA SER A 252 9.81 -11.90 -0.04
C SER A 252 8.76 -12.15 1.04
N PHE A 253 7.92 -13.19 0.88
CA PHE A 253 6.96 -13.61 1.90
C PHE A 253 7.08 -15.11 2.20
N SER A 254 7.32 -15.47 3.45
CA SER A 254 7.36 -16.84 3.94
C SER A 254 6.30 -17.04 5.01
N TRP A 255 5.42 -18.04 4.81
CA TRP A 255 4.42 -18.45 5.81
C TRP A 255 5.05 -18.76 7.17
N ARG A 256 6.21 -19.46 7.18
CA ARG A 256 6.89 -19.84 8.40
C ARG A 256 7.35 -18.64 9.20
N ILE A 257 7.99 -17.67 8.52
CA ILE A 257 8.51 -16.46 9.16
C ILE A 257 7.35 -15.56 9.63
N ALA A 258 6.36 -15.31 8.77
CA ALA A 258 5.21 -14.49 9.12
C ALA A 258 4.44 -15.07 10.33
N GLN A 259 4.16 -16.37 10.32
CA GLN A 259 3.45 -17.01 11.43
C GLN A 259 4.27 -16.98 12.73
N ALA A 260 5.59 -17.23 12.65
CA ALA A 260 6.47 -17.20 13.80
C ALA A 260 6.55 -15.79 14.40
N ALA A 261 6.61 -14.77 13.55
CA ALA A 261 6.62 -13.37 13.96
C ALA A 261 5.30 -12.98 14.65
N MET A 262 4.17 -13.29 14.03
CA MET A 262 2.84 -13.01 14.61
C MET A 262 2.64 -13.70 15.96
N ASN A 263 3.03 -14.97 16.08
CA ASN A 263 2.92 -15.72 17.32
C ASN A 263 3.78 -15.16 18.47
N GLN A 264 4.83 -14.40 18.15
CA GLN A 264 5.73 -13.78 19.14
C GLN A 264 5.44 -12.29 19.34
N GLY A 265 4.29 -11.79 18.84
CA GLY A 265 3.88 -10.39 19.04
C GLY A 265 4.68 -9.40 18.20
N PHE A 266 5.13 -9.83 17.01
CA PHE A 266 5.84 -8.96 16.08
C PHE A 266 5.07 -8.83 14.74
N PRO A 267 3.90 -8.13 14.74
CA PRO A 267 3.20 -7.81 13.50
C PRO A 267 4.02 -6.80 12.66
N PRO A 268 3.76 -6.68 11.36
CA PRO A 268 4.36 -5.60 10.57
C PRO A 268 3.72 -4.26 10.96
N ASP A 269 4.38 -3.16 10.61
CA ASP A 269 3.81 -1.82 10.77
C ASP A 269 2.95 -1.46 9.55
N THR A 270 3.35 -1.89 8.34
CA THR A 270 2.60 -1.68 7.11
C THR A 270 2.49 -2.97 6.30
N ILE A 271 1.38 -3.08 5.55
CA ILE A 271 1.16 -4.10 4.53
C ILE A 271 1.35 -3.43 3.18
N SER A 272 2.25 -3.98 2.37
CA SER A 272 2.50 -3.56 1.00
C SER A 272 2.75 -4.77 0.10
N THR A 273 2.75 -4.55 -1.20
CA THR A 273 2.72 -5.66 -2.16
C THR A 273 4.04 -5.92 -2.86
N ASP A 274 4.94 -4.94 -2.93
CA ASP A 274 6.04 -4.97 -3.90
C ASP A 274 5.50 -5.35 -5.30
N LEU A 275 4.47 -4.58 -5.73
CA LEU A 275 3.71 -4.88 -6.95
C LEU A 275 4.57 -4.69 -8.19
N HIS A 276 4.83 -5.78 -8.86
CA HIS A 276 5.45 -5.83 -10.18
C HIS A 276 4.93 -7.05 -10.94
N SER A 277 5.21 -7.18 -12.24
CA SER A 277 4.60 -8.23 -13.06
C SER A 277 4.89 -9.65 -12.54
N SER A 278 6.08 -9.91 -12.01
CA SER A 278 6.42 -11.24 -11.47
C SER A 278 5.69 -11.53 -10.16
N SER A 279 5.55 -10.54 -9.25
CA SER A 279 4.83 -10.73 -7.99
C SER A 279 3.33 -10.94 -8.24
N TYR A 280 2.76 -10.19 -9.19
CA TYR A 280 1.37 -10.33 -9.58
C TYR A 280 1.09 -11.69 -10.24
N LEU A 281 1.86 -12.06 -11.28
CA LEU A 281 1.59 -13.26 -12.07
C LEU A 281 1.90 -14.57 -11.33
N ARG A 282 2.93 -14.59 -10.48
CA ARG A 282 3.35 -15.81 -9.78
C ARG A 282 2.61 -16.03 -8.47
N ASN A 283 2.31 -14.94 -7.74
CA ASN A 283 1.85 -15.04 -6.36
C ASN A 283 0.58 -14.21 -6.09
N GLN A 284 0.03 -13.58 -7.13
CA GLN A 284 -1.13 -12.70 -7.00
C GLN A 284 -0.94 -11.65 -5.88
N ALA A 285 0.31 -11.13 -5.74
CA ALA A 285 0.68 -10.19 -4.69
C ALA A 285 -0.04 -8.83 -4.90
N THR A 286 -1.30 -8.80 -4.54
CA THR A 286 -2.15 -7.62 -4.49
C THR A 286 -2.44 -7.26 -3.03
N MET A 287 -2.89 -6.04 -2.77
CA MET A 287 -3.23 -5.64 -1.40
C MET A 287 -4.27 -6.56 -0.75
N PRO A 288 -5.42 -6.91 -1.35
CA PRO A 288 -6.39 -7.82 -0.72
C PRO A 288 -5.84 -9.22 -0.47
N GLU A 289 -4.97 -9.72 -1.36
CA GLU A 289 -4.29 -11.00 -1.17
C GLU A 289 -3.33 -10.96 0.04
N THR A 290 -2.50 -9.90 0.14
CA THR A 290 -1.55 -9.72 1.24
C THR A 290 -2.28 -9.48 2.57
N MET A 291 -3.33 -8.65 2.55
CA MET A 291 -4.21 -8.43 3.70
C MET A 291 -4.83 -9.75 4.19
N SER A 292 -5.34 -10.58 3.26
CA SER A 292 -5.90 -11.90 3.60
C SER A 292 -4.86 -12.82 4.23
N LYS A 293 -3.61 -12.78 3.77
CA LYS A 293 -2.51 -13.54 4.38
C LYS A 293 -2.24 -13.12 5.82
N MET A 294 -2.33 -11.84 6.12
CA MET A 294 -2.16 -11.35 7.50
C MET A 294 -3.32 -11.76 8.40
N LEU A 295 -4.56 -11.78 7.90
CA LEU A 295 -5.70 -12.36 8.62
C LEU A 295 -5.46 -13.85 8.96
N ILE A 296 -4.95 -14.62 7.99
CA ILE A 296 -4.63 -16.04 8.16
C ILE A 296 -3.50 -16.24 9.19
N CYS A 297 -2.57 -15.29 9.32
CA CYS A 297 -1.54 -15.31 10.34
C CYS A 297 -2.04 -14.86 11.73
N GLY A 298 -3.31 -14.44 11.86
CA GLY A 298 -3.94 -14.13 13.14
C GLY A 298 -4.08 -12.64 13.45
N ALA A 299 -3.81 -11.75 12.50
CA ALA A 299 -4.13 -10.33 12.65
C ALA A 299 -5.66 -10.13 12.66
N SER A 300 -6.16 -9.17 13.44
CA SER A 300 -7.57 -8.79 13.36
C SER A 300 -7.87 -8.04 12.05
N LEU A 301 -9.12 -8.05 11.61
CA LEU A 301 -9.53 -7.31 10.41
C LEU A 301 -9.25 -5.81 10.58
N ARG A 302 -9.49 -5.26 11.78
CA ARG A 302 -9.17 -3.87 12.10
C ARG A 302 -7.67 -3.57 11.95
N ASP A 303 -6.80 -4.42 12.49
CA ASP A 303 -5.35 -4.22 12.42
C ASP A 303 -4.87 -4.29 10.96
N VAL A 304 -5.40 -5.23 10.18
CA VAL A 304 -5.07 -5.37 8.75
C VAL A 304 -5.49 -4.11 7.97
N VAL A 305 -6.67 -3.55 8.25
CA VAL A 305 -7.11 -2.28 7.65
C VAL A 305 -6.19 -1.14 8.11
N GLU A 306 -5.83 -1.07 9.39
CA GLU A 306 -4.94 -0.04 9.91
C GLU A 306 -3.57 -0.08 9.22
N MET A 307 -2.96 -1.27 9.10
CA MET A 307 -1.67 -1.49 8.42
C MET A 307 -1.71 -1.20 6.91
N SER A 308 -2.91 -1.11 6.31
CA SER A 308 -3.11 -0.88 4.87
C SER A 308 -3.68 0.51 4.54
N THR A 309 -4.00 1.33 5.55
CA THR A 309 -4.61 2.66 5.38
C THR A 309 -3.94 3.72 6.25
N TRP A 310 -4.19 3.72 7.56
CA TRP A 310 -3.74 4.77 8.47
C TRP A 310 -2.24 4.71 8.78
N GLN A 311 -1.67 3.53 8.98
CA GLN A 311 -0.22 3.42 9.23
C GLN A 311 0.61 3.90 8.05
N PRO A 312 0.38 3.45 6.79
CA PRO A 312 1.12 4.00 5.66
C PRO A 312 0.84 5.50 5.44
N ALA A 313 -0.38 6.02 5.71
CA ALA A 313 -0.66 7.45 5.65
C ALA A 313 0.22 8.26 6.63
N LYS A 314 0.36 7.77 7.86
CA LYS A 314 1.29 8.37 8.85
C LYS A 314 2.74 8.29 8.39
N GLN A 315 3.15 7.15 7.86
CA GLN A 315 4.51 6.93 7.40
C GLN A 315 4.92 7.89 6.29
N ILE A 316 4.01 8.16 5.34
CA ILE A 316 4.28 9.08 4.24
C ILE A 316 3.98 10.55 4.58
N GLY A 317 3.49 10.85 5.79
CA GLY A 317 3.19 12.21 6.24
C GLY A 317 1.91 12.82 5.65
N HIS A 318 1.01 12.01 5.08
CA HIS A 318 -0.23 12.42 4.42
C HIS A 318 -1.47 12.00 5.23
N LEU A 319 -1.70 12.68 6.36
CA LEU A 319 -2.79 12.33 7.31
C LEU A 319 -4.20 12.57 6.76
N GLU A 320 -4.34 13.31 5.66
CA GLU A 320 -5.59 13.47 4.92
C GLU A 320 -6.00 12.23 4.12
N LEU A 321 -5.08 11.27 4.00
CA LEU A 321 -5.30 9.95 3.41
C LEU A 321 -5.53 8.91 4.52
N GLY A 322 -5.97 7.72 4.15
CA GLY A 322 -6.15 6.62 5.09
C GLY A 322 -7.21 6.88 6.17
N THR A 323 -8.17 7.77 5.92
CA THR A 323 -9.25 8.15 6.83
C THR A 323 -10.57 8.39 6.09
N LEU A 324 -11.70 8.18 6.77
CA LEU A 324 -13.05 8.57 6.34
C LEU A 324 -13.56 9.80 7.10
N SER A 325 -12.69 10.62 7.66
CA SER A 325 -13.07 11.87 8.32
C SER A 325 -13.91 12.75 7.41
N VAL A 326 -14.96 13.38 7.94
CA VAL A 326 -15.76 14.35 7.18
C VAL A 326 -14.86 15.48 6.68
N GLY A 327 -14.96 15.76 5.38
CA GLY A 327 -14.09 16.71 4.66
C GLY A 327 -12.80 16.11 4.10
N ALA A 328 -12.42 14.89 4.47
CA ALA A 328 -11.30 14.19 3.85
C ALA A 328 -11.61 13.82 2.40
N ILE A 329 -10.55 13.57 1.63
CA ILE A 329 -10.69 13.10 0.24
C ILE A 329 -11.49 11.80 0.22
N ALA A 330 -12.49 11.70 -0.66
CA ALA A 330 -13.32 10.52 -0.78
C ALA A 330 -12.60 9.40 -1.56
N ASP A 331 -11.51 8.91 -0.99
CA ASP A 331 -10.84 7.68 -1.37
C ASP A 331 -11.39 6.56 -0.47
N VAL A 332 -12.17 5.64 -1.06
CA VAL A 332 -12.89 4.58 -0.31
C VAL A 332 -12.72 3.24 -0.99
N SER A 333 -12.44 2.22 -0.19
CA SER A 333 -12.39 0.84 -0.66
C SER A 333 -13.46 0.00 0.03
N VAL A 334 -14.16 -0.80 -0.76
CA VAL A 334 -15.23 -1.68 -0.27
C VAL A 334 -14.88 -3.11 -0.59
N PHE A 335 -14.96 -3.99 0.41
CA PHE A 335 -14.60 -5.40 0.31
C PHE A 335 -15.74 -6.31 0.71
N ASN A 336 -15.74 -7.50 0.13
CA ASN A 336 -16.46 -8.64 0.66
C ASN A 336 -15.47 -9.56 1.36
N LEU A 337 -15.73 -9.98 2.60
CA LEU A 337 -15.02 -11.07 3.23
C LEU A 337 -15.72 -12.36 2.83
N SER A 338 -15.24 -12.96 1.76
CA SER A 338 -15.86 -14.16 1.16
C SER A 338 -15.51 -15.41 1.93
N ASP A 339 -16.51 -16.23 2.24
CA ASP A 339 -16.33 -17.58 2.78
C ASP A 339 -16.18 -18.61 1.65
N GLY A 340 -15.24 -19.56 1.81
CA GLY A 340 -14.98 -20.57 0.79
C GLY A 340 -13.77 -21.44 1.10
N LYS A 341 -13.20 -22.02 0.05
CA LYS A 341 -11.91 -22.73 0.11
C LYS A 341 -10.92 -21.98 -0.77
N PHE A 342 -9.96 -21.35 -0.15
CA PHE A 342 -8.99 -20.52 -0.83
C PHE A 342 -7.57 -21.02 -0.56
N GLY A 343 -6.72 -21.03 -1.60
CA GLY A 343 -5.30 -21.35 -1.47
C GLY A 343 -4.46 -20.08 -1.60
N PHE A 344 -3.59 -19.84 -0.63
CA PHE A 344 -2.68 -18.70 -0.61
C PHE A 344 -1.24 -19.20 -0.69
N THR A 345 -0.52 -18.80 -1.73
CA THR A 345 0.86 -19.22 -1.95
C THR A 345 1.82 -18.33 -1.16
N ASP A 346 2.84 -18.93 -0.53
CA ASP A 346 4.06 -18.18 -0.23
C ASP A 346 5.00 -18.21 -1.44
N ASN A 347 6.02 -17.40 -1.38
CA ASN A 347 7.00 -17.29 -2.45
C ASN A 347 8.44 -17.42 -1.95
N GLY A 348 8.62 -18.20 -0.89
CA GLY A 348 9.94 -18.46 -0.36
C GLY A 348 10.87 -19.15 -1.36
N LEU A 349 12.18 -18.99 -1.20
CA LEU A 349 13.22 -19.59 -2.05
C LEU A 349 13.14 -21.12 -2.14
N SER A 350 12.50 -21.78 -1.17
CA SER A 350 12.30 -23.22 -1.10
C SER A 350 11.14 -23.76 -1.95
N GLY A 351 10.55 -22.93 -2.79
CA GLY A 351 9.40 -23.26 -3.63
C GLY A 351 8.08 -22.82 -3.03
N ASN A 352 7.13 -22.55 -3.91
CA ASN A 352 5.80 -22.07 -3.53
C ASN A 352 5.08 -23.09 -2.63
N ARG A 353 4.68 -22.65 -1.44
CA ARG A 353 3.87 -23.41 -0.51
C ARG A 353 2.47 -22.82 -0.48
N VAL A 354 1.47 -23.68 -0.42
CA VAL A 354 0.07 -23.24 -0.36
C VAL A 354 -0.46 -23.42 1.05
N ARG A 355 -1.02 -22.38 1.63
CA ARG A 355 -1.82 -22.45 2.85
C ARG A 355 -3.30 -22.33 2.49
N GLN A 356 -4.11 -23.26 2.96
CA GLN A 356 -5.56 -23.22 2.76
C GLN A 356 -6.20 -22.34 3.84
N ALA A 357 -7.23 -21.58 3.43
CA ALA A 357 -8.03 -20.78 4.32
C ALA A 357 -9.51 -20.81 3.93
N SER A 358 -10.38 -20.46 4.88
CA SER A 358 -11.83 -20.43 4.69
C SER A 358 -12.34 -19.05 4.30
N GLN A 359 -11.50 -18.01 4.36
CA GLN A 359 -11.91 -16.63 4.07
C GLN A 359 -10.89 -15.92 3.18
N ARG A 360 -11.39 -14.96 2.39
CA ARG A 360 -10.59 -14.07 1.54
C ARG A 360 -11.26 -12.70 1.42
N LEU A 361 -10.48 -11.65 1.44
CA LEU A 361 -10.92 -10.30 1.08
C LEU A 361 -11.01 -10.16 -0.44
N ASP A 362 -12.20 -9.89 -0.95
CA ASP A 362 -12.44 -9.63 -2.36
C ASP A 362 -12.84 -8.16 -2.56
N PRO A 363 -12.16 -7.39 -3.46
CA PRO A 363 -12.53 -6.01 -3.74
C PRO A 363 -13.88 -5.96 -4.46
N GLU A 364 -14.79 -5.10 -4.00
CA GLU A 364 -16.12 -4.90 -4.56
C GLU A 364 -16.25 -3.55 -5.26
N ILE A 365 -15.84 -2.46 -4.57
CA ILE A 365 -15.91 -1.11 -5.12
C ILE A 365 -14.66 -0.35 -4.72
N THR A 366 -14.11 0.40 -5.65
CA THR A 366 -13.05 1.39 -5.38
C THR A 366 -13.51 2.76 -5.83
N ILE A 367 -13.49 3.70 -4.89
CA ILE A 367 -13.86 5.09 -5.11
C ILE A 367 -12.58 5.92 -4.93
N LYS A 368 -12.27 6.73 -5.93
CA LYS A 368 -11.11 7.60 -5.95
C LYS A 368 -11.55 9.06 -6.11
N SER A 369 -11.26 9.90 -5.12
CA SER A 369 -11.67 11.32 -5.12
C SER A 369 -13.18 11.49 -5.40
N GLY A 370 -14.02 10.59 -4.85
CA GLY A 370 -15.46 10.59 -4.99
C GLY A 370 -16.00 9.89 -6.24
N GLU A 371 -15.16 9.54 -7.20
CA GLU A 371 -15.56 8.83 -8.41
C GLU A 371 -15.41 7.30 -8.27
N VAL A 372 -16.43 6.57 -8.72
CA VAL A 372 -16.39 5.10 -8.73
C VAL A 372 -15.52 4.64 -9.89
N MET A 373 -14.32 4.17 -9.56
CA MET A 373 -13.33 3.70 -10.55
C MET A 373 -13.45 2.21 -10.84
N TRP A 374 -13.83 1.43 -9.82
CA TRP A 374 -14.03 -0.01 -9.94
C TRP A 374 -15.34 -0.41 -9.25
N ASP A 375 -16.15 -1.21 -9.93
CA ASP A 375 -17.39 -1.77 -9.39
C ASP A 375 -17.58 -3.17 -9.97
N ARG A 376 -17.13 -4.17 -9.22
CA ARG A 376 -17.05 -5.56 -9.66
C ARG A 376 -18.41 -6.15 -10.03
N ASN A 377 -19.44 -5.78 -9.27
CA ASN A 377 -20.78 -6.35 -9.41
C ASN A 377 -21.84 -5.33 -9.89
N GLY A 378 -21.42 -4.16 -10.37
CA GLY A 378 -22.32 -3.12 -10.87
C GLY A 378 -23.25 -2.52 -9.82
N ARG A 379 -22.83 -2.54 -8.53
CA ARG A 379 -23.67 -2.09 -7.41
C ARG A 379 -24.03 -0.61 -7.44
N THR A 380 -23.21 0.18 -8.14
CA THR A 380 -23.43 1.62 -8.30
C THR A 380 -24.20 1.95 -9.59
N ARG A 381 -24.54 0.94 -10.38
CA ARG A 381 -25.20 1.10 -11.68
C ARG A 381 -26.68 0.78 -11.61
N MET A 382 -27.47 1.35 -12.52
CA MET A 382 -28.89 1.02 -12.66
C MET A 382 -29.04 -0.37 -13.26
N ASP A 383 -30.15 -1.06 -12.88
CA ASP A 383 -30.55 -2.32 -13.53
C ASP A 383 -30.80 -2.06 -15.04
N TRP A 384 -30.30 -2.94 -15.88
CA TRP A 384 -30.42 -2.84 -17.34
C TRP A 384 -31.86 -2.68 -17.82
N LYS A 385 -32.83 -3.17 -17.06
CA LYS A 385 -34.26 -3.03 -17.35
C LYS A 385 -34.76 -1.58 -17.34
N HIS A 386 -34.02 -0.68 -16.66
CA HIS A 386 -34.32 0.74 -16.61
C HIS A 386 -33.62 1.54 -17.71
N THR A 387 -32.80 0.88 -18.56
CA THR A 387 -32.18 1.52 -19.71
C THR A 387 -33.26 1.87 -20.75
N PRO A 388 -33.34 3.13 -21.18
CA PRO A 388 -34.29 3.49 -22.24
C PRO A 388 -33.97 2.72 -23.52
N PRO A 389 -34.96 2.45 -24.36
CA PRO A 389 -34.75 1.84 -25.67
C PRO A 389 -33.73 2.64 -26.47
N HIS A 390 -32.81 1.95 -27.15
CA HIS A 390 -31.83 2.58 -28.03
C HIS A 390 -32.59 3.25 -29.21
N ASP A 391 -32.37 4.54 -29.42
CA ASP A 391 -33.04 5.33 -30.46
C ASP A 391 -32.39 5.21 -31.85
N GLY A 392 -31.43 4.28 -32.00
CA GLY A 392 -30.71 4.02 -33.26
C GLY A 392 -29.64 5.03 -33.62
N ARG A 393 -29.38 6.03 -32.77
CA ARG A 393 -28.26 6.96 -32.97
C ARG A 393 -26.99 6.36 -32.45
N VAL A 394 -25.95 6.35 -33.28
CA VAL A 394 -24.58 6.06 -32.84
C VAL A 394 -24.03 7.34 -32.20
N PRO A 395 -23.44 7.29 -31.00
CA PRO A 395 -22.89 8.47 -30.35
C PRO A 395 -21.72 9.09 -31.12
#